data_f1f20a5f40ce90048709a27b12d220c5
#
_entry.id   f1f20a5f40ce90048709a27b12d220c5
#
_cell.length_a   1.000
_cell.length_b   1.000
_cell.length_c   1.000
_cell.angle_alpha   90.00
_cell.angle_beta   90.00
_cell.angle_gamma   90.00
#
_symmetry.space_group_name_H-M   'P 1'
#
loop_
_entity.id
_entity.type
_entity.pdbx_description
1 polymer ?
#
loop_
_entity_poly.entity_id
_entity_poly.type
_entity_poly.pdbx_seq_one_letter_code
_entity_poly.pdbx_strand_id
1 'polypeptide(L)'
;MVSAMVDSSELQRMARLVDINRQRLEEINQQIERIEAVQLEHDDTKRALHALSEGSNGHIPLGAGVMVPIPKESTTIVDLGSGIFGERSPENAAELVSKRLNDLTELKSQFEADAAMLTQRIEELATTFERAAKEMTESAEEPKLETEKIEEKAEEKPTRRRRKGFGSELTLDD
;
A
#
# COMPACT_ATOMS: atom_id res chain seq x y z
N MET A 1 -35.79 -6.81 -18.73
CA MET A 1 -34.62 -6.32 -18.00
C MET A 1 -33.78 -7.54 -17.68
N VAL A 2 -32.65 -7.72 -18.37
CA VAL A 2 -31.76 -8.85 -18.11
C VAL A 2 -30.97 -8.46 -16.88
N SER A 3 -31.30 -8.99 -15.71
CA SER A 3 -30.51 -8.95 -14.51
C SER A 3 -29.24 -9.78 -14.85
N ALA A 4 -28.14 -9.14 -15.09
CA ALA A 4 -26.87 -9.82 -15.27
C ALA A 4 -26.53 -10.47 -13.92
N MET A 5 -26.72 -11.77 -13.84
CA MET A 5 -26.18 -12.56 -12.72
C MET A 5 -24.69 -12.32 -12.69
N VAL A 6 -24.23 -11.60 -11.67
CA VAL A 6 -22.81 -11.40 -11.44
C VAL A 6 -22.22 -12.79 -11.18
N ASP A 7 -21.33 -13.21 -12.06
CA ASP A 7 -20.69 -14.53 -11.97
C ASP A 7 -19.64 -14.52 -10.86
N SER A 8 -19.50 -15.63 -10.15
CA SER A 8 -18.46 -15.85 -9.13
C SER A 8 -17.05 -15.48 -9.63
N SER A 9 -16.80 -15.65 -10.94
CA SER A 9 -15.55 -15.25 -11.59
C SER A 9 -15.36 -13.73 -11.62
N GLU A 10 -16.44 -12.95 -11.79
CA GLU A 10 -16.39 -11.48 -11.75
C GLU A 10 -16.08 -10.95 -10.36
N LEU A 11 -16.67 -11.54 -9.31
CA LEU A 11 -16.36 -11.19 -7.93
C LEU A 11 -14.88 -11.46 -7.59
N GLN A 12 -14.35 -12.62 -8.00
CA GLN A 12 -12.92 -12.93 -7.83
C GLN A 12 -12.03 -11.93 -8.58
N ARG A 13 -12.44 -11.50 -9.76
CA ARG A 13 -11.72 -10.52 -10.56
C ARG A 13 -11.71 -9.15 -9.90
N MET A 14 -12.86 -8.70 -9.36
CA MET A 14 -12.96 -7.45 -8.62
C MET A 14 -12.11 -7.47 -7.34
N ALA A 15 -12.14 -8.56 -6.57
CA ALA A 15 -11.32 -8.72 -5.39
C ALA A 15 -9.82 -8.59 -5.71
N ARG A 16 -9.35 -9.28 -6.77
CA ARG A 16 -7.95 -9.16 -7.22
C ARG A 16 -7.59 -7.74 -7.65
N LEU A 17 -8.50 -7.03 -8.32
CA LEU A 17 -8.27 -5.63 -8.71
C LEU A 17 -8.17 -4.70 -7.50
N VAL A 18 -8.98 -4.92 -6.46
CA VAL A 18 -8.86 -4.18 -5.19
C VAL A 18 -7.50 -4.44 -4.56
N ASP A 19 -7.05 -5.69 -4.49
CA ASP A 19 -5.77 -6.03 -3.89
C ASP A 19 -4.58 -5.42 -4.65
N ILE A 20 -4.59 -5.50 -5.97
CA ILE A 20 -3.56 -4.88 -6.82
C ILE A 20 -3.53 -3.35 -6.64
N ASN A 21 -4.69 -2.69 -6.60
CA ASN A 21 -4.74 -1.25 -6.42
C ASN A 21 -4.29 -0.84 -5.01
N ARG A 22 -4.59 -1.63 -3.98
CA ARG A 22 -4.09 -1.40 -2.62
C ARG A 22 -2.58 -1.52 -2.53
N GLN A 23 -2.00 -2.55 -3.15
CA GLN A 23 -0.54 -2.69 -3.21
C GLN A 23 0.12 -1.49 -3.92
N ARG A 24 -0.47 -1.06 -5.04
CA ARG A 24 0.03 0.11 -5.77
C ARG A 24 -0.09 1.41 -4.97
N LEU A 25 -1.18 1.58 -4.22
CA LEU A 25 -1.36 2.72 -3.32
C LEU A 25 -0.28 2.74 -2.22
N GLU A 26 0.02 1.58 -1.64
CA GLU A 26 1.09 1.44 -0.65
C GLU A 26 2.47 1.80 -1.24
N GLU A 27 2.77 1.32 -2.46
CA GLU A 27 4.01 1.68 -3.15
C GLU A 27 4.12 3.20 -3.39
N ILE A 28 3.04 3.86 -3.78
CA ILE A 28 3.00 5.31 -3.97
C ILE A 28 3.21 6.04 -2.64
N ASN A 29 2.55 5.62 -1.57
CA ASN A 29 2.73 6.22 -0.24
C ASN A 29 4.18 6.11 0.23
N GLN A 30 4.84 4.97 0.00
CA GLN A 30 6.27 4.82 0.29
C GLN A 30 7.16 5.75 -0.56
N GLN A 31 6.78 6.05 -1.80
CA GLN A 31 7.50 7.03 -2.61
C GLN A 31 7.30 8.45 -2.05
N ILE A 32 6.09 8.81 -1.63
CA ILE A 32 5.81 10.10 -0.98
C ILE A 32 6.67 10.27 0.27
N GLU A 33 6.73 9.27 1.16
CA GLU A 33 7.56 9.31 2.36
C GLU A 33 9.06 9.50 2.04
N ARG A 34 9.54 8.83 0.99
CA ARG A 34 10.94 9.01 0.53
C ARG A 34 11.19 10.42 0.01
N ILE A 35 10.26 10.99 -0.74
CA ILE A 35 10.37 12.37 -1.23
C ILE A 35 10.36 13.34 -0.06
N GLU A 36 9.50 13.15 0.94
CA GLU A 36 9.46 13.99 2.15
C GLU A 36 10.78 13.98 2.92
N ALA A 37 11.39 12.79 3.08
CA ALA A 37 12.69 12.67 3.71
C ALA A 37 13.78 13.44 2.95
N VAL A 38 13.78 13.35 1.62
CA VAL A 38 14.74 14.08 0.76
C VAL A 38 14.47 15.59 0.78
N GLN A 39 13.19 16.01 0.82
CA GLN A 39 12.83 17.42 0.95
C GLN A 39 13.35 18.01 2.27
N LEU A 40 13.22 17.28 3.37
CA LEU A 40 13.74 17.72 4.67
C LEU A 40 15.26 17.90 4.64
N GLU A 41 16.00 16.95 4.06
CA GLU A 41 17.45 17.03 3.90
C GLU A 41 17.87 18.24 3.05
N HIS A 42 17.14 18.50 1.95
CA HIS A 42 17.42 19.64 1.07
C HIS A 42 17.09 20.97 1.76
N ASP A 43 16.03 21.03 2.56
CA ASP A 43 15.69 22.23 3.32
C ASP A 43 16.73 22.55 4.39
N ASP A 44 17.22 21.53 5.11
CA ASP A 44 18.31 21.67 6.07
C ASP A 44 19.60 22.15 5.38
N THR A 45 19.91 21.56 4.24
CA THR A 45 21.07 21.98 3.42
C THR A 45 20.95 23.42 2.96
N LYS A 46 19.77 23.82 2.47
CA LYS A 46 19.50 25.21 2.04
C LYS A 46 19.68 26.18 3.20
N ARG A 47 19.14 25.86 4.38
CA ARG A 47 19.32 26.70 5.59
C ARG A 47 20.78 26.85 5.98
N ALA A 48 21.53 25.76 5.95
CA ALA A 48 22.96 25.78 6.23
C ALA A 48 23.73 26.64 5.21
N LEU A 49 23.42 26.54 3.91
CA LEU A 49 24.03 27.33 2.85
C LEU A 49 23.72 28.84 3.00
N HIS A 50 22.47 29.20 3.38
CA HIS A 50 22.14 30.58 3.68
C HIS A 50 22.92 31.12 4.87
N ALA A 51 23.03 30.36 5.95
CA ALA A 51 23.85 30.77 7.11
C ALA A 51 25.32 30.97 6.73
N LEU A 52 25.88 30.15 5.85
CA LEU A 52 27.24 30.30 5.33
C LEU A 52 27.37 31.55 4.45
N SER A 53 26.39 31.85 3.59
CA SER A 53 26.39 33.06 2.74
C SER A 53 26.33 34.36 3.54
N GLU A 54 25.67 34.33 4.70
CA GLU A 54 25.59 35.45 5.65
C GLU A 54 26.86 35.60 6.51
N GLY A 55 27.85 34.70 6.33
CA GLY A 55 29.10 34.74 7.06
C GLY A 55 29.03 34.18 8.48
N SER A 56 28.07 33.35 8.77
CA SER A 56 27.97 32.65 10.04
C SER A 56 29.19 31.77 10.31
N ASN A 57 29.71 31.82 11.55
CA ASN A 57 30.81 30.97 11.98
C ASN A 57 30.28 29.54 12.19
N GLY A 58 30.47 28.69 11.22
CA GLY A 58 30.15 27.25 11.32
C GLY A 58 31.38 26.40 11.71
N HIS A 59 31.09 25.20 12.20
CA HIS A 59 32.12 24.19 12.50
C HIS A 59 31.64 22.84 11.91
N ILE A 60 32.60 22.13 11.32
CA ILE A 60 32.36 20.77 10.82
C ILE A 60 32.81 19.79 11.92
N PRO A 61 31.91 18.92 12.43
CA PRO A 61 32.28 17.89 13.39
C PRO A 61 33.04 16.76 12.67
N LEU A 62 34.27 16.47 13.14
CA LEU A 62 35.08 15.35 12.64
C LEU A 62 34.86 14.05 13.45
N GLY A 63 34.21 14.14 14.59
CA GLY A 63 34.05 13.06 15.54
C GLY A 63 34.96 13.20 16.77
N ALA A 64 34.77 12.35 17.80
CA ALA A 64 35.54 12.37 19.04
C ALA A 64 35.63 13.76 19.74
N GLY A 65 34.63 14.63 19.55
CA GLY A 65 34.62 15.98 20.10
C GLY A 65 35.42 17.02 19.34
N VAL A 66 36.07 16.65 18.23
CA VAL A 66 36.88 17.54 17.40
C VAL A 66 35.98 18.23 16.36
N MET A 67 36.12 19.55 16.26
CA MET A 67 35.42 20.39 15.29
C MET A 67 36.44 21.27 14.53
N VAL A 68 36.15 21.48 13.23
CA VAL A 68 36.96 22.33 12.37
C VAL A 68 36.14 23.55 11.96
N PRO A 69 36.67 24.78 12.15
CA PRO A 69 35.95 25.96 11.71
C PRO A 69 35.86 26.05 10.18
N ILE A 70 34.68 26.47 9.70
CA ILE A 70 34.51 26.74 8.27
C ILE A 70 35.07 28.12 7.97
N PRO A 71 35.94 28.25 6.94
CA PRO A 71 36.47 29.56 6.53
C PRO A 71 35.35 30.50 6.08
N LYS A 72 35.50 31.79 6.38
CA LYS A 72 34.47 32.81 6.03
C LYS A 72 34.21 32.98 4.52
N GLU A 73 35.24 32.69 3.71
CA GLU A 73 35.15 32.74 2.23
C GLU A 73 35.27 31.34 1.66
N SER A 74 34.41 30.43 2.14
CA SER A 74 34.39 29.06 1.62
C SER A 74 33.54 28.96 0.36
N THR A 75 34.06 28.27 -0.64
CA THR A 75 33.25 27.76 -1.77
C THR A 75 32.64 26.43 -1.41
N THR A 76 31.53 26.10 -2.05
CA THR A 76 30.85 24.80 -1.90
C THR A 76 30.99 24.01 -3.19
N ILE A 77 31.19 22.70 -3.06
CA ILE A 77 31.18 21.78 -4.20
C ILE A 77 29.76 21.21 -4.30
N VAL A 78 29.11 21.44 -5.43
CA VAL A 78 27.73 21.01 -5.67
C VAL A 78 27.69 20.06 -6.85
N ASP A 79 26.93 18.98 -6.71
CA ASP A 79 26.58 18.12 -7.84
C ASP A 79 25.64 18.91 -8.79
N LEU A 80 26.09 19.11 -10.01
CA LEU A 80 25.33 19.81 -11.07
C LEU A 80 24.42 18.89 -11.87
N GLY A 81 24.45 17.60 -11.56
CA GLY A 81 23.73 16.55 -12.24
C GLY A 81 24.67 15.59 -12.97
N SER A 82 24.22 14.36 -13.14
CA SER A 82 24.98 13.28 -13.81
C SER A 82 26.37 12.99 -13.23
N GLY A 83 26.58 13.27 -11.93
CA GLY A 83 27.88 13.07 -11.27
C GLY A 83 28.92 14.13 -11.62
N ILE A 84 28.54 15.25 -12.20
CA ILE A 84 29.41 16.38 -12.47
C ILE A 84 29.37 17.33 -11.29
N PHE A 85 30.50 17.55 -10.66
CA PHE A 85 30.64 18.44 -9.52
C PHE A 85 31.28 19.77 -9.95
N GLY A 86 30.82 20.87 -9.37
CA GLY A 86 31.36 22.19 -9.63
C GLY A 86 31.40 23.06 -8.39
N GLU A 87 32.39 23.95 -8.34
CA GLU A 87 32.43 24.97 -7.29
C GLU A 87 31.39 26.05 -7.49
N ARG A 88 30.70 26.40 -6.42
CA ARG A 88 29.72 27.49 -6.36
C ARG A 88 29.88 28.25 -5.05
N SER A 89 29.47 29.51 -5.06
CA SER A 89 29.28 30.23 -3.80
C SER A 89 28.13 29.59 -3.00
N PRO A 90 28.12 29.69 -1.67
CA PRO A 90 27.01 29.18 -0.85
C PRO A 90 25.63 29.69 -1.30
N GLU A 91 25.55 30.96 -1.74
CA GLU A 91 24.33 31.55 -2.26
C GLU A 91 23.83 30.86 -3.54
N ASN A 92 24.70 30.69 -4.54
CA ASN A 92 24.36 29.99 -5.78
C ASN A 92 24.03 28.50 -5.53
N ALA A 93 24.70 27.87 -4.56
CA ALA A 93 24.38 26.53 -4.13
C ALA A 93 22.98 26.43 -3.50
N ALA A 94 22.61 27.39 -2.64
CA ALA A 94 21.29 27.47 -2.04
C ALA A 94 20.16 27.66 -3.08
N GLU A 95 20.42 28.45 -4.14
CA GLU A 95 19.49 28.59 -5.26
C GLU A 95 19.28 27.27 -6.01
N LEU A 96 20.37 26.49 -6.25
CA LEU A 96 20.26 25.19 -6.89
C LEU A 96 19.45 24.20 -6.04
N VAL A 97 19.72 24.18 -4.72
CA VAL A 97 18.95 23.35 -3.79
C VAL A 97 17.47 23.78 -3.75
N SER A 98 17.20 25.10 -3.80
CA SER A 98 15.80 25.61 -3.86
C SER A 98 15.06 25.14 -5.11
N LYS A 99 15.73 25.09 -6.27
CA LYS A 99 15.11 24.54 -7.50
C LYS A 99 14.78 23.06 -7.34
N ARG A 100 15.72 22.29 -6.78
CA ARG A 100 15.47 20.85 -6.50
C ARG A 100 14.32 20.63 -5.53
N LEU A 101 14.19 21.48 -4.50
CA LEU A 101 13.04 21.45 -3.59
C LEU A 101 11.71 21.69 -4.30
N ASN A 102 11.67 22.62 -5.25
CA ASN A 102 10.49 22.88 -6.05
C ASN A 102 10.14 21.68 -6.94
N ASP A 103 11.14 21.10 -7.61
CA ASP A 103 10.95 19.89 -8.44
C ASP A 103 10.43 18.71 -7.61
N LEU A 104 10.98 18.51 -6.40
CA LEU A 104 10.49 17.47 -5.47
C LEU A 104 9.07 17.75 -4.98
N THR A 105 8.71 19.02 -4.78
CA THR A 105 7.35 19.41 -4.37
C THR A 105 6.34 19.13 -5.48
N GLU A 106 6.70 19.42 -6.72
CA GLU A 106 5.87 19.11 -7.88
C GLU A 106 5.71 17.58 -8.04
N LEU A 107 6.80 16.82 -7.94
CA LEU A 107 6.78 15.37 -8.01
C LEU A 107 5.91 14.76 -6.90
N LYS A 108 6.04 15.24 -5.65
CA LYS A 108 5.21 14.82 -4.53
C LYS A 108 3.72 15.04 -4.82
N SER A 109 3.37 16.23 -5.32
CA SER A 109 1.98 16.57 -5.67
C SER A 109 1.40 15.64 -6.74
N GLN A 110 2.21 15.21 -7.72
CA GLN A 110 1.77 14.22 -8.71
C GLN A 110 1.47 12.86 -8.07
N PHE A 111 2.35 12.37 -7.18
CA PHE A 111 2.10 11.11 -6.45
C PHE A 111 0.89 11.19 -5.51
N GLU A 112 0.67 12.32 -4.85
CA GLU A 112 -0.52 12.56 -4.02
C GLU A 112 -1.81 12.52 -4.85
N ALA A 113 -1.81 13.11 -6.05
CA ALA A 113 -2.93 13.03 -6.96
C ALA A 113 -3.19 11.60 -7.45
N ASP A 114 -2.14 10.85 -7.79
CA ASP A 114 -2.25 9.44 -8.18
C ASP A 114 -2.78 8.57 -7.04
N ALA A 115 -2.32 8.81 -5.80
CA ALA A 115 -2.82 8.12 -4.60
C ALA A 115 -4.31 8.40 -4.36
N ALA A 116 -4.75 9.64 -4.53
CA ALA A 116 -6.16 10.02 -4.40
C ALA A 116 -7.04 9.31 -5.45
N MET A 117 -6.59 9.25 -6.71
CA MET A 117 -7.31 8.53 -7.77
C MET A 117 -7.40 7.02 -7.49
N LEU A 118 -6.31 6.42 -7.00
CA LEU A 118 -6.33 5.00 -6.62
C LEU A 118 -7.26 4.73 -5.44
N THR A 119 -7.28 5.61 -4.44
CA THR A 119 -8.18 5.50 -3.29
C THR A 119 -9.63 5.52 -3.74
N GLN A 120 -10.01 6.48 -4.57
CA GLN A 120 -11.35 6.54 -5.15
C GLN A 120 -11.68 5.26 -5.95
N ARG A 121 -10.74 4.77 -6.74
CA ARG A 121 -10.92 3.53 -7.52
C ARG A 121 -11.15 2.31 -6.65
N ILE A 122 -10.41 2.21 -5.54
CA ILE A 122 -10.57 1.13 -4.55
C ILE A 122 -11.96 1.19 -3.93
N GLU A 123 -12.42 2.37 -3.54
CA GLU A 123 -13.77 2.57 -2.95
C GLU A 123 -14.87 2.19 -3.94
N GLU A 124 -14.78 2.62 -5.20
CA GLU A 124 -15.74 2.27 -6.26
C GLU A 124 -15.80 0.74 -6.48
N LEU A 125 -14.63 0.10 -6.55
CA LEU A 125 -14.55 -1.36 -6.72
C LEU A 125 -15.09 -2.10 -5.49
N ALA A 126 -14.79 -1.63 -4.27
CA ALA A 126 -15.25 -2.23 -3.03
C ALA A 126 -16.79 -2.14 -2.92
N THR A 127 -17.38 -0.96 -3.18
CA THR A 127 -18.83 -0.78 -3.15
C THR A 127 -19.54 -1.61 -4.22
N THR A 128 -18.94 -1.75 -5.40
CA THR A 128 -19.49 -2.59 -6.48
C THR A 128 -19.42 -4.06 -6.10
N PHE A 129 -18.30 -4.50 -5.50
CA PHE A 129 -18.11 -5.86 -5.00
C PHE A 129 -19.14 -6.21 -3.91
N GLU A 130 -19.33 -5.34 -2.91
CA GLU A 130 -20.28 -5.54 -1.83
C GLU A 130 -21.72 -5.67 -2.35
N ARG A 131 -22.12 -4.82 -3.31
CA ARG A 131 -23.43 -4.91 -3.95
C ARG A 131 -23.61 -6.23 -4.68
N ALA A 132 -22.64 -6.61 -5.49
CA ALA A 132 -22.68 -7.85 -6.25
C ALA A 132 -22.69 -9.10 -5.36
N ALA A 133 -21.91 -9.10 -4.27
CA ALA A 133 -21.89 -10.17 -3.29
C ALA A 133 -23.26 -10.30 -2.56
N LYS A 134 -23.89 -9.17 -2.23
CA LYS A 134 -25.21 -9.16 -1.61
C LYS A 134 -26.30 -9.72 -2.54
N GLU A 135 -26.31 -9.31 -3.80
CA GLU A 135 -27.23 -9.83 -4.81
C GLU A 135 -27.09 -11.35 -5.00
N MET A 136 -25.86 -11.89 -4.93
CA MET A 136 -25.64 -13.33 -4.98
C MET A 136 -26.17 -14.06 -3.74
N THR A 137 -26.01 -13.50 -2.55
CA THR A 137 -26.53 -14.13 -1.32
C THR A 137 -28.05 -14.10 -1.26
N GLU A 138 -28.68 -12.99 -1.65
CA GLU A 138 -30.15 -12.88 -1.72
C GLU A 138 -30.73 -13.82 -2.78
N SER A 139 -30.07 -13.99 -3.93
CA SER A 139 -30.50 -14.94 -4.96
C SER A 139 -30.31 -16.42 -4.57
N ALA A 140 -29.41 -16.70 -3.62
CA ALA A 140 -29.20 -18.05 -3.10
C ALA A 140 -30.17 -18.41 -1.95
N GLU A 141 -30.78 -17.41 -1.31
CA GLU A 141 -31.72 -17.56 -0.20
C GLU A 141 -33.19 -17.63 -0.62
N GLU A 142 -33.52 -17.52 -1.92
CA GLU A 142 -34.90 -17.86 -2.36
C GLU A 142 -35.12 -19.36 -2.18
N PRO A 143 -36.01 -19.74 -1.25
CA PRO A 143 -36.07 -21.10 -0.77
C PRO A 143 -36.75 -22.04 -1.77
N LYS A 144 -36.19 -23.21 -1.91
CA LYS A 144 -36.94 -24.41 -2.24
C LYS A 144 -38.02 -24.68 -1.17
N LEU A 145 -39.10 -23.94 -1.25
CA LEU A 145 -40.35 -24.19 -0.53
C LEU A 145 -41.41 -24.58 -1.54
N GLU A 146 -41.28 -25.76 -2.12
CA GLU A 146 -42.41 -26.50 -2.66
C GLU A 146 -41.87 -27.86 -3.12
N THR A 147 -41.99 -28.84 -2.28
CA THR A 147 -42.47 -30.20 -2.58
C THR A 147 -42.10 -31.14 -1.45
N GLU A 148 -42.89 -31.14 -0.38
CA GLU A 148 -43.15 -32.33 0.43
C GLU A 148 -44.52 -32.20 1.06
N LYS A 149 -45.51 -32.50 0.28
CA LYS A 149 -46.79 -33.05 0.74
C LYS A 149 -47.24 -34.06 -0.29
N ILE A 150 -47.37 -35.26 0.16
CA ILE A 150 -48.03 -36.49 -0.36
C ILE A 150 -46.97 -37.61 -0.22
N GLU A 151 -47.10 -38.57 0.65
CA GLU A 151 -48.18 -39.43 1.13
C GLU A 151 -47.67 -40.21 2.35
N GLU A 152 -48.42 -40.08 3.40
CA GLU A 152 -48.48 -41.01 4.51
C GLU A 152 -49.42 -42.15 4.09
N LYS A 153 -48.89 -43.36 3.94
CA LYS A 153 -49.68 -44.60 4.14
C LYS A 153 -48.77 -45.79 4.33
N ALA A 154 -48.69 -46.17 5.55
CA ALA A 154 -49.10 -47.45 6.15
C ALA A 154 -48.33 -48.74 5.81
N GLU A 155 -48.00 -49.40 6.92
CA GLU A 155 -47.89 -50.86 7.10
C GLU A 155 -46.50 -51.44 6.79
N GLU A 156 -45.82 -52.16 7.61
CA GLU A 156 -45.96 -53.04 8.77
C GLU A 156 -44.59 -53.54 9.15
N LYS A 157 -44.34 -53.72 10.44
CA LYS A 157 -43.25 -54.53 10.99
C LYS A 157 -43.53 -56.03 10.68
N PRO A 158 -42.58 -57.01 10.80
CA PRO A 158 -41.67 -57.09 11.94
C PRO A 158 -40.30 -57.88 11.75
N THR A 159 -39.55 -57.80 12.82
CA THR A 159 -38.70 -58.84 13.46
C THR A 159 -37.27 -59.12 13.01
N ARG A 160 -36.36 -58.83 13.99
CA ARG A 160 -35.34 -59.65 14.62
C ARG A 160 -34.26 -60.37 13.77
N ARG A 161 -33.03 -60.04 14.05
CA ARG A 161 -31.95 -60.90 14.67
C ARG A 161 -30.60 -60.14 14.58
N ARG A 162 -30.03 -59.70 15.67
CA ARG A 162 -29.04 -60.24 16.58
C ARG A 162 -27.97 -61.15 15.93
N ARG A 163 -26.73 -60.65 15.92
CA ARG A 163 -25.44 -61.28 16.34
C ARG A 163 -24.34 -60.28 15.99
N LYS A 164 -23.65 -59.75 17.01
CA LYS A 164 -22.59 -60.27 17.86
C LYS A 164 -21.34 -60.61 17.05
N GLY A 165 -20.31 -59.80 17.24
CA GLY A 165 -19.10 -60.32 17.74
C GLY A 165 -17.83 -59.69 17.16
N PHE A 166 -17.01 -59.24 18.10
CA PHE A 166 -15.55 -59.32 18.15
C PHE A 166 -14.79 -58.51 17.12
N GLY A 167 -13.95 -57.61 17.47
CA GLY A 167 -12.94 -57.61 18.51
C GLY A 167 -11.59 -57.44 17.89
N SER A 168 -10.78 -56.67 18.58
CA SER A 168 -9.31 -56.73 18.66
C SER A 168 -8.59 -55.83 17.64
N GLU A 169 -8.03 -54.76 18.05
CA GLU A 169 -6.81 -54.53 18.85
C GLU A 169 -5.52 -54.49 18.03
N LEU A 170 -4.77 -53.40 18.31
CA LEU A 170 -3.31 -53.31 18.39
C LEU A 170 -2.56 -53.18 17.07
N THR A 171 -1.59 -52.35 16.91
CA THR A 171 -0.52 -51.65 17.61
C THR A 171 0.26 -50.87 16.53
N LEU A 172 0.69 -49.68 16.81
CA LEU A 172 2.02 -49.20 17.16
C LEU A 172 3.17 -49.52 16.20
N ASP A 173 3.96 -48.44 15.95
CA ASP A 173 5.37 -48.36 15.55
C ASP A 173 5.64 -48.48 14.04
N ASP A 174 6.27 -47.52 13.43
CA ASP A 174 7.55 -46.79 13.59
C ASP A 174 7.49 -45.43 12.93
#